data_e5f8f0cd9ca5dfcec90b620450f9f903
#
_entry.id   e5f8f0cd9ca5dfcec90b620450f9f903
#
_cell.length_a   1.000
_cell.length_b   1.000
_cell.length_c   1.000
_cell.angle_alpha   90.00
_cell.angle_beta   90.00
_cell.angle_gamma   90.00
#
_symmetry.space_group_name_H-M   'P 1'
#
loop_
_entity.id
_entity.type
_entity.pdbx_description
1 polymer ?
#
loop_
_entity_poly.entity_id
_entity_poly.type
_entity_poly.pdbx_seq_one_letter_code
_entity_poly.pdbx_strand_id
1 'polypeptide(L)'
;MWPGNAWRAALFWVPRGRRAQSALAQLRGILEGELEGIRGAGTWKSERVITSRQGPHIRVDGVSGGPGTVIFPGLPLPHLSCCIHLLSFTSGILNFCANNYLGLSSHPEVIQAGLQALEEFGAGLSSVRFICGTQSIHKNLEAKIARFHQREDAILYPSCYDANAGLFEALLTPEDAVLSDELNHASIIDGIRLCKAHKYRYRHLDMADLEAKLQEAQKHRLRLVATDGAFSMDGDIAPLQEICCLASRYGALVFMDECHATGFLGPTGRGTDELLGVMDQVTIINSTLGKALGGASGGYTTGPGPLVSLLRQRARPYLFSNSLPPAVVGCASKALDLLMGSNTIVQSMAAKTQRFRSKMEAAGFTISGASHPICPVMLGDARLASRMADDMLKRGIFVIGFSYPVVPKGKARIRVQISAVHSEEDIDRCVEAFVEVGRLHGALP
;
A
#
# COMPACT_ATOMS: atom_id res chain seq x y z
N MET A 1 43.26 55.16 32.73
CA MET A 1 42.67 54.74 34.02
C MET A 1 41.16 54.41 33.80
N TRP A 2 40.83 53.18 33.79
CA TRP A 2 39.44 52.70 33.72
C TRP A 2 39.21 51.86 34.99
N PRO A 3 38.16 52.05 35.76
CA PRO A 3 37.88 51.27 36.96
C PRO A 3 37.08 50.01 36.55
N GLY A 4 37.53 48.88 37.12
CA GLY A 4 36.89 47.59 36.91
C GLY A 4 35.53 47.51 37.63
N ASN A 5 34.56 46.93 36.97
CA ASN A 5 33.31 46.47 37.54
C ASN A 5 33.34 44.97 37.82
N ALA A 6 33.39 44.63 39.07
CA ALA A 6 33.20 43.27 39.56
C ALA A 6 31.72 42.87 39.47
N TRP A 7 31.41 41.94 38.62
CA TRP A 7 30.12 41.26 38.60
C TRP A 7 30.07 40.23 39.72
N ARG A 8 29.38 40.55 40.79
CA ARG A 8 29.01 39.55 41.81
C ARG A 8 27.94 38.64 41.23
N ALA A 9 28.32 37.36 40.98
CA ALA A 9 27.35 36.31 40.71
C ALA A 9 26.46 36.08 41.94
N ALA A 10 25.22 36.51 41.90
CA ALA A 10 24.21 36.14 42.88
C ALA A 10 23.82 34.69 42.65
N LEU A 11 24.35 33.79 43.45
CA LEU A 11 23.90 32.41 43.55
C LEU A 11 22.50 32.43 44.16
N PHE A 12 21.47 32.35 43.34
CA PHE A 12 20.10 32.09 43.81
C PHE A 12 20.05 30.68 44.38
N TRP A 13 19.99 30.58 45.70
CA TRP A 13 19.71 29.37 46.42
C TRP A 13 18.25 28.95 46.17
N VAL A 14 18.06 27.95 45.31
CA VAL A 14 16.75 27.32 45.05
C VAL A 14 16.48 26.30 46.15
N PRO A 15 15.41 26.41 46.94
CA PRO A 15 15.08 25.43 47.97
C PRO A 15 14.95 24.03 47.35
N ARG A 16 15.59 23.03 48.00
CA ARG A 16 15.44 21.60 47.68
C ARG A 16 14.01 21.15 48.06
N GLY A 17 12.98 21.60 47.29
CA GLY A 17 11.63 21.11 47.40
C GLY A 17 11.28 20.37 46.14
N ARG A 18 10.98 19.05 46.22
CA ARG A 18 10.56 18.13 45.21
C ARG A 18 11.33 18.31 43.86
N ARG A 19 12.29 17.48 43.58
CA ARG A 19 12.88 17.42 42.23
C ARG A 19 11.76 17.34 41.22
N ALA A 20 11.50 18.43 40.51
CA ALA A 20 10.63 18.40 39.37
C ALA A 20 11.14 17.26 38.45
N GLN A 21 10.28 16.33 38.12
CA GLN A 21 10.65 15.30 37.13
C GLN A 21 11.15 16.04 35.90
N SER A 22 12.30 15.61 35.35
CA SER A 22 12.78 16.19 34.10
C SER A 22 11.70 16.02 33.02
N ALA A 23 11.57 16.95 32.07
CA ALA A 23 10.61 16.85 30.97
C ALA A 23 10.70 15.51 30.24
N LEU A 24 11.93 14.95 30.14
CA LEU A 24 12.15 13.62 29.59
C LEU A 24 11.55 12.50 30.45
N ALA A 25 11.64 12.57 31.77
CA ALA A 25 11.04 11.58 32.66
C ALA A 25 9.50 11.65 32.60
N GLN A 26 8.95 12.85 32.52
CA GLN A 26 7.51 13.04 32.32
C GLN A 26 7.05 12.47 30.96
N LEU A 27 7.76 12.76 29.86
CA LEU A 27 7.45 12.22 28.55
C LEU A 27 7.53 10.68 28.55
N ARG A 28 8.57 10.09 29.15
CA ARG A 28 8.67 8.62 29.26
C ARG A 28 7.47 8.02 29.98
N GLY A 29 7.05 8.58 31.12
CA GLY A 29 5.88 8.09 31.85
C GLY A 29 4.59 8.16 31.03
N ILE A 30 4.39 9.22 30.24
CA ILE A 30 3.24 9.33 29.32
C ILE A 30 3.30 8.23 28.25
N LEU A 31 4.44 8.08 27.58
CA LEU A 31 4.61 7.09 26.51
C LEU A 31 4.48 5.63 27.00
N GLU A 32 5.06 5.33 28.17
CA GLU A 32 4.94 4.00 28.80
C GLU A 32 3.48 3.69 29.16
N GLY A 33 2.72 4.67 29.67
CA GLY A 33 1.30 4.50 29.95
C GLY A 33 0.46 4.26 28.68
N GLU A 34 0.72 5.00 27.61
CA GLU A 34 0.05 4.77 26.32
C GLU A 34 0.39 3.40 25.73
N LEU A 35 1.67 3.00 25.75
CA LEU A 35 2.11 1.68 25.25
C LEU A 35 1.51 0.52 26.06
N GLU A 36 1.38 0.67 27.37
CA GLU A 36 0.71 -0.32 28.21
C GLU A 36 -0.80 -0.40 27.89
N GLY A 37 -1.44 0.74 27.64
CA GLY A 37 -2.83 0.79 27.17
C GLY A 37 -3.02 0.03 25.83
N ILE A 38 -2.10 0.20 24.87
CA ILE A 38 -2.11 -0.51 23.58
C ILE A 38 -1.95 -2.01 23.79
N ARG A 39 -1.04 -2.46 24.69
CA ARG A 39 -0.85 -3.89 25.03
C ARG A 39 -2.08 -4.46 25.70
N GLY A 40 -2.63 -3.76 26.69
CA GLY A 40 -3.83 -4.18 27.42
C GLY A 40 -5.07 -4.28 26.53
N ALA A 41 -5.21 -3.40 25.55
CA ALA A 41 -6.26 -3.45 24.53
C ALA A 41 -6.07 -4.57 23.48
N GLY A 42 -4.91 -5.26 23.47
CA GLY A 42 -4.61 -6.29 22.47
C GLY A 42 -4.40 -5.74 21.05
N THR A 43 -4.13 -4.44 20.92
CA THR A 43 -3.91 -3.77 19.62
C THR A 43 -2.42 -3.56 19.31
N TRP A 44 -1.53 -4.16 20.11
CA TRP A 44 -0.09 -4.11 19.89
C TRP A 44 0.27 -4.75 18.53
N LYS A 45 1.03 -4.01 17.73
CA LYS A 45 1.51 -4.49 16.42
C LYS A 45 2.94 -5.02 16.57
N SER A 46 3.15 -6.28 16.23
CA SER A 46 4.47 -6.89 16.17
C SER A 46 4.91 -7.05 14.72
N GLU A 47 6.14 -6.67 14.44
CA GLU A 47 6.75 -6.84 13.12
C GLU A 47 7.42 -8.22 13.03
N ARG A 48 7.28 -8.89 11.88
CA ARG A 48 8.03 -10.09 11.53
C ARG A 48 9.17 -9.71 10.61
N VAL A 49 10.39 -10.09 10.97
CA VAL A 49 11.58 -9.77 10.19
C VAL A 49 11.77 -10.80 9.08
N ILE A 50 11.68 -10.34 7.83
CA ILE A 50 11.93 -11.17 6.65
C ILE A 50 13.41 -11.09 6.28
N THR A 51 14.08 -12.23 6.22
CA THR A 51 15.53 -12.38 5.98
C THR A 51 15.87 -12.88 4.57
N SER A 52 14.94 -12.76 3.65
CA SER A 52 15.10 -13.11 2.23
C SER A 52 14.59 -11.97 1.32
N ARG A 53 14.73 -12.15 -0.01
CA ARG A 53 13.99 -11.33 -0.97
C ARG A 53 12.48 -11.56 -0.81
N GLN A 54 11.68 -10.56 -1.16
CA GLN A 54 10.24 -10.72 -1.28
C GLN A 54 9.89 -11.62 -2.47
N GLY A 55 8.99 -12.58 -2.24
CA GLY A 55 8.57 -13.54 -3.25
C GLY A 55 7.45 -14.43 -2.70
N PRO A 56 7.04 -15.47 -3.48
CA PRO A 56 6.06 -16.44 -2.99
C PRO A 56 6.58 -17.25 -1.80
N HIS A 57 7.90 -17.47 -1.73
CA HIS A 57 8.58 -18.12 -0.62
C HIS A 57 9.55 -17.14 0.05
N ILE A 58 9.45 -17.00 1.37
CA ILE A 58 10.29 -16.11 2.18
C ILE A 58 10.90 -16.85 3.37
N ARG A 59 11.92 -16.25 3.99
CA ARG A 59 12.43 -16.63 5.31
C ARG A 59 12.03 -15.56 6.30
N VAL A 60 11.54 -16.02 7.47
CA VAL A 60 11.13 -15.13 8.57
C VAL A 60 12.03 -15.47 9.77
N ASP A 61 12.58 -14.45 10.41
CA ASP A 61 13.45 -14.62 11.58
C ASP A 61 12.71 -15.30 12.75
N GLY A 62 13.39 -16.23 13.45
CA GLY A 62 12.81 -16.98 14.54
C GLY A 62 11.75 -18.02 14.16
N VAL A 63 11.48 -18.22 12.87
CA VAL A 63 10.55 -19.26 12.39
C VAL A 63 11.32 -20.30 11.59
N SER A 64 11.40 -21.52 12.12
CA SER A 64 11.91 -22.67 11.36
C SER A 64 10.94 -22.93 10.21
N GLY A 65 11.46 -23.00 8.97
CA GLY A 65 10.66 -23.48 7.84
C GLY A 65 10.12 -24.87 8.14
N GLY A 66 8.96 -25.22 7.53
CA GLY A 66 8.28 -26.50 7.81
C GLY A 66 9.18 -27.74 7.69
N PRO A 67 8.67 -28.96 7.92
CA PRO A 67 9.47 -30.17 8.10
C PRO A 67 10.45 -30.38 6.95
N GLY A 68 11.75 -30.20 7.22
CA GLY A 68 12.84 -30.29 6.24
C GLY A 68 13.98 -29.29 6.41
N THR A 69 13.87 -28.29 7.29
CA THR A 69 14.92 -27.28 7.45
C THR A 69 16.00 -27.76 8.42
N VAL A 70 17.14 -28.22 7.89
CA VAL A 70 18.38 -28.38 8.66
C VAL A 70 19.11 -27.04 8.64
N ILE A 71 19.20 -26.37 9.79
CA ILE A 71 20.01 -25.17 9.98
C ILE A 71 21.45 -25.63 10.16
N PHE A 72 22.33 -25.37 9.19
CA PHE A 72 23.78 -25.42 9.42
C PHE A 72 24.24 -24.04 9.91
N PRO A 73 24.83 -23.92 11.12
CA PRO A 73 25.51 -22.70 11.51
C PRO A 73 26.72 -22.50 10.59
N GLY A 74 26.82 -21.29 10.03
CA GLY A 74 27.84 -20.93 9.05
C GLY A 74 29.26 -21.21 9.54
N LEU A 75 29.98 -22.07 8.82
CA LEU A 75 31.43 -22.13 8.78
C LEU A 75 31.90 -21.37 7.54
N PRO A 76 32.83 -20.41 7.66
CA PRO A 76 33.44 -19.79 6.51
C PRO A 76 34.42 -20.77 5.87
N LEU A 77 34.09 -21.31 4.69
CA LEU A 77 35.09 -22.04 3.90
C LEU A 77 35.49 -21.17 2.72
N PRO A 78 36.78 -20.76 2.62
CA PRO A 78 37.31 -20.16 1.41
C PRO A 78 37.57 -21.26 0.36
N HIS A 79 37.25 -20.98 -0.90
CA HIS A 79 37.58 -21.77 -2.09
C HIS A 79 36.80 -23.08 -2.33
N LEU A 80 35.54 -22.96 -2.80
CA LEU A 80 34.92 -23.95 -3.68
C LEU A 80 33.85 -23.30 -4.53
N SER A 81 34.32 -22.59 -5.54
CA SER A 81 33.49 -22.07 -6.64
C SER A 81 33.42 -23.16 -7.70
N CYS A 82 32.56 -24.08 -7.59
CA CYS A 82 31.98 -24.92 -8.66
C CYS A 82 31.39 -26.19 -8.01
N CYS A 83 30.08 -26.38 -8.08
CA CYS A 83 29.36 -27.60 -7.66
C CYS A 83 28.38 -27.49 -6.46
N ILE A 84 27.84 -26.33 -6.13
CA ILE A 84 26.67 -26.28 -5.23
C ILE A 84 25.47 -25.69 -6.01
N HIS A 85 25.07 -26.37 -7.08
CA HIS A 85 23.75 -26.17 -7.72
C HIS A 85 22.85 -27.39 -7.53
N LEU A 86 23.12 -28.20 -6.53
CA LEU A 86 22.26 -29.34 -6.20
C LEU A 86 21.75 -29.24 -4.77
N LEU A 87 20.43 -29.13 -4.69
CA LEU A 87 19.60 -29.50 -3.54
C LEU A 87 19.72 -28.64 -2.29
N SER A 88 19.13 -27.45 -2.33
CA SER A 88 18.50 -26.88 -1.14
C SER A 88 17.05 -26.54 -1.49
N PHE A 89 16.18 -27.53 -1.49
CA PHE A 89 14.76 -27.34 -1.24
C PHE A 89 14.57 -26.99 0.23
N THR A 90 15.01 -25.82 0.61
CA THR A 90 14.48 -25.20 1.82
C THR A 90 13.07 -24.79 1.45
N SER A 91 12.07 -25.55 1.89
CA SER A 91 10.67 -25.16 1.81
C SER A 91 10.54 -23.84 2.57
N GLY A 92 10.63 -22.70 1.86
CA GLY A 92 10.43 -21.38 2.41
C GLY A 92 9.01 -21.26 2.96
N ILE A 93 8.78 -20.27 3.81
CA ILE A 93 7.43 -19.93 4.28
C ILE A 93 6.70 -19.31 3.10
N LEU A 94 5.53 -19.83 2.75
CA LEU A 94 4.65 -19.29 1.72
C LEU A 94 4.09 -17.93 2.16
N ASN A 95 4.28 -16.91 1.34
CA ASN A 95 3.92 -15.54 1.66
C ASN A 95 2.61 -15.12 0.98
N PHE A 96 1.53 -15.13 1.73
CA PHE A 96 0.22 -14.65 1.30
C PHE A 96 -0.18 -13.30 1.92
N CYS A 97 0.83 -12.49 2.34
CA CYS A 97 0.62 -11.16 2.91
C CYS A 97 1.07 -10.01 2.00
N ALA A 98 2.09 -10.25 1.14
CA ALA A 98 2.74 -9.20 0.40
C ALA A 98 1.84 -8.64 -0.71
N ASN A 99 1.87 -7.32 -0.90
CA ASN A 99 1.22 -6.64 -2.04
C ASN A 99 2.01 -6.83 -3.36
N ASN A 100 2.79 -7.89 -3.47
CA ASN A 100 3.60 -8.23 -4.65
C ASN A 100 2.76 -9.02 -5.67
N TYR A 101 1.66 -8.42 -6.12
CA TYR A 101 0.63 -9.06 -6.93
C TYR A 101 1.18 -9.77 -8.17
N LEU A 102 2.09 -9.13 -8.89
CA LEU A 102 2.68 -9.67 -10.11
C LEU A 102 4.01 -10.41 -9.89
N GLY A 103 4.51 -10.44 -8.65
CA GLY A 103 5.80 -11.06 -8.34
C GLY A 103 7.03 -10.30 -8.83
N LEU A 104 6.86 -9.05 -9.28
CA LEU A 104 7.92 -8.29 -9.96
C LEU A 104 9.00 -7.74 -9.02
N SER A 105 8.77 -7.71 -7.70
CA SER A 105 9.76 -7.19 -6.73
C SER A 105 11.10 -7.95 -6.71
N SER A 106 11.10 -9.20 -7.16
CA SER A 106 12.31 -10.04 -7.27
C SER A 106 12.57 -10.54 -8.69
N HIS A 107 11.89 -9.96 -9.68
CA HIS A 107 12.06 -10.33 -11.09
C HIS A 107 13.46 -9.95 -11.59
N PRO A 108 14.21 -10.87 -12.24
CA PRO A 108 15.60 -10.62 -12.64
C PRO A 108 15.78 -9.37 -13.50
N GLU A 109 14.93 -9.15 -14.48
CA GLU A 109 15.01 -7.98 -15.36
C GLU A 109 14.69 -6.66 -14.64
N VAL A 110 13.79 -6.69 -13.66
CA VAL A 110 13.47 -5.51 -12.84
C VAL A 110 14.66 -5.16 -11.95
N ILE A 111 15.29 -6.15 -11.33
CA ILE A 111 16.52 -5.95 -10.52
C ILE A 111 17.64 -5.40 -11.40
N GLN A 112 17.86 -5.98 -12.59
CA GLN A 112 18.91 -5.55 -13.50
C GLN A 112 18.71 -4.11 -13.97
N ALA A 113 17.49 -3.70 -14.27
CA ALA A 113 17.17 -2.32 -14.65
C ALA A 113 17.43 -1.33 -13.49
N GLY A 114 17.19 -1.75 -12.25
CA GLY A 114 17.54 -0.96 -11.07
C GLY A 114 19.05 -0.78 -10.90
N LEU A 115 19.82 -1.84 -11.11
CA LEU A 115 21.30 -1.81 -11.08
C LEU A 115 21.86 -0.87 -12.17
N GLN A 116 21.36 -1.00 -13.39
CA GLN A 116 21.76 -0.14 -14.50
C GLN A 116 21.44 1.34 -14.21
N ALA A 117 20.26 1.65 -13.69
CA ALA A 117 19.90 3.01 -13.32
C ALA A 117 20.79 3.57 -12.19
N LEU A 118 21.21 2.72 -11.25
CA LEU A 118 22.13 3.08 -10.18
C LEU A 118 23.53 3.42 -10.75
N GLU A 119 24.03 2.66 -11.71
CA GLU A 119 25.31 2.89 -12.37
C GLU A 119 25.29 4.19 -13.21
N GLU A 120 24.20 4.44 -13.95
CA GLU A 120 24.11 5.56 -14.88
C GLU A 120 23.80 6.90 -14.17
N PHE A 121 22.90 6.91 -13.17
CA PHE A 121 22.37 8.12 -12.53
C PHE A 121 22.83 8.30 -11.07
N GLY A 122 23.56 7.36 -10.50
CA GLY A 122 24.01 7.41 -9.11
C GLY A 122 22.94 7.00 -8.09
N ALA A 123 23.29 7.11 -6.80
CA ALA A 123 22.47 6.63 -5.68
C ALA A 123 21.23 7.49 -5.40
N GLY A 124 21.24 8.76 -5.73
CA GLY A 124 20.13 9.66 -5.37
C GLY A 124 20.23 11.04 -6.01
N LEU A 125 19.21 11.86 -5.76
CA LEU A 125 19.03 13.17 -6.40
C LEU A 125 19.75 14.30 -5.67
N SER A 126 20.01 14.16 -4.39
CA SER A 126 20.56 15.20 -3.49
C SER A 126 19.78 16.53 -3.50
N SER A 127 18.56 16.53 -3.99
CA SER A 127 17.67 17.68 -4.11
C SER A 127 16.23 17.26 -4.32
N VAL A 128 15.29 18.17 -4.07
CA VAL A 128 13.90 18.03 -4.50
C VAL A 128 13.79 18.25 -6.02
N ARG A 129 12.71 17.78 -6.61
CA ARG A 129 12.52 17.71 -8.07
C ARG A 129 12.64 19.06 -8.77
N PHE A 130 12.01 20.11 -8.25
CA PHE A 130 11.96 21.40 -8.96
C PHE A 130 13.24 22.23 -8.87
N ILE A 131 14.11 21.98 -7.87
CA ILE A 131 15.37 22.75 -7.73
C ILE A 131 16.41 22.20 -8.71
N CYS A 132 16.96 20.99 -8.44
CA CYS A 132 17.95 20.36 -9.33
C CYS A 132 17.91 18.82 -9.29
N GLY A 133 16.86 18.21 -8.69
CA GLY A 133 16.75 16.76 -8.55
C GLY A 133 16.02 16.05 -9.70
N THR A 134 15.52 16.76 -10.71
CA THR A 134 14.87 16.13 -11.86
C THR A 134 15.90 15.63 -12.85
N GLN A 135 15.94 14.31 -13.04
CA GLN A 135 16.76 13.64 -14.06
C GLN A 135 15.88 13.15 -15.22
N SER A 136 16.49 12.85 -16.38
CA SER A 136 15.77 12.35 -17.56
C SER A 136 14.96 11.09 -17.29
N ILE A 137 15.48 10.19 -16.47
CA ILE A 137 14.82 8.93 -16.09
C ILE A 137 13.45 9.16 -15.40
N HIS A 138 13.30 10.22 -14.60
CA HIS A 138 12.03 10.60 -13.99
C HIS A 138 11.02 11.03 -15.04
N LYS A 139 11.43 11.89 -16.00
CA LYS A 139 10.55 12.35 -17.07
C LYS A 139 10.11 11.21 -17.99
N ASN A 140 11.04 10.29 -18.27
CA ASN A 140 10.75 9.10 -19.07
C ASN A 140 9.71 8.19 -18.37
N LEU A 141 9.82 7.99 -17.05
CA LEU A 141 8.85 7.22 -16.29
C LEU A 141 7.49 7.94 -16.23
N GLU A 142 7.45 9.26 -16.00
CA GLU A 142 6.22 10.06 -16.04
C GLU A 142 5.50 9.89 -17.39
N ALA A 143 6.21 10.04 -18.51
CA ALA A 143 5.65 9.85 -19.83
C ALA A 143 5.17 8.40 -20.09
N LYS A 144 5.89 7.41 -19.55
CA LYS A 144 5.50 5.99 -19.64
C LYS A 144 4.21 5.70 -18.87
N ILE A 145 4.06 6.24 -17.65
CA ILE A 145 2.85 6.13 -16.83
C ILE A 145 1.65 6.77 -17.52
N ALA A 146 1.81 8.00 -18.04
CA ALA A 146 0.76 8.69 -18.78
C ALA A 146 0.27 7.86 -19.98
N ARG A 147 1.21 7.33 -20.78
CA ARG A 147 0.90 6.45 -21.89
C ARG A 147 0.21 5.14 -21.47
N PHE A 148 0.66 4.52 -20.37
CA PHE A 148 0.07 3.31 -19.84
C PHE A 148 -1.39 3.52 -19.46
N HIS A 149 -1.73 4.59 -18.76
CA HIS A 149 -3.09 4.94 -18.38
C HIS A 149 -3.88 5.70 -19.46
N GLN A 150 -3.28 5.96 -20.64
CA GLN A 150 -3.89 6.75 -21.72
C GLN A 150 -4.33 8.13 -21.23
N ARG A 151 -3.46 8.82 -20.48
CA ARG A 151 -3.67 10.18 -19.96
C ARG A 151 -2.64 11.15 -20.58
N GLU A 152 -2.90 12.45 -20.42
CA GLU A 152 -2.05 13.49 -21.04
C GLU A 152 -0.68 13.61 -20.37
N ASP A 153 -0.61 13.53 -19.04
CA ASP A 153 0.65 13.69 -18.29
C ASP A 153 0.61 12.93 -16.96
N ALA A 154 1.76 12.79 -16.31
CA ALA A 154 1.90 12.21 -14.98
C ALA A 154 2.97 12.92 -14.16
N ILE A 155 2.88 12.81 -12.83
CA ILE A 155 3.83 13.35 -11.86
C ILE A 155 4.15 12.31 -10.80
N LEU A 156 5.45 12.15 -10.48
CA LEU A 156 5.95 11.18 -9.49
C LEU A 156 6.04 11.78 -8.09
N TYR A 157 5.76 10.94 -7.09
CA TYR A 157 5.88 11.23 -5.66
C TYR A 157 6.64 10.11 -4.93
N PRO A 158 7.19 10.35 -3.72
CA PRO A 158 7.84 9.31 -2.91
C PRO A 158 6.95 8.12 -2.57
N SER A 159 5.64 8.35 -2.46
CA SER A 159 4.62 7.34 -2.21
C SER A 159 3.27 7.77 -2.79
N CYS A 160 2.30 6.84 -2.91
CA CYS A 160 0.91 7.22 -3.23
C CYS A 160 0.24 7.94 -2.06
N TYR A 161 0.69 7.73 -0.82
CA TYR A 161 0.26 8.53 0.31
C TYR A 161 0.55 10.02 0.07
N ASP A 162 1.77 10.34 -0.39
CA ASP A 162 2.17 11.71 -0.73
C ASP A 162 1.41 12.26 -1.95
N ALA A 163 1.12 11.41 -2.95
CA ALA A 163 0.30 11.81 -4.09
C ALA A 163 -1.11 12.22 -3.63
N ASN A 164 -1.75 11.43 -2.76
CA ASN A 164 -3.06 11.75 -2.20
C ASN A 164 -3.01 12.98 -1.30
N ALA A 165 -2.00 13.11 -0.43
CA ALA A 165 -1.83 14.27 0.43
C ALA A 165 -1.62 15.58 -0.36
N GLY A 166 -0.94 15.49 -1.50
CA GLY A 166 -0.62 16.67 -2.33
C GLY A 166 -1.73 17.11 -3.28
N LEU A 167 -2.66 16.21 -3.63
CA LEU A 167 -3.67 16.47 -4.67
C LEU A 167 -4.76 17.44 -4.21
N PHE A 168 -5.46 17.09 -3.14
CA PHE A 168 -6.69 17.79 -2.74
C PHE A 168 -6.42 19.23 -2.32
N GLU A 169 -5.36 19.49 -1.55
CA GLU A 169 -4.96 20.84 -1.13
C GLU A 169 -4.51 21.70 -2.33
N ALA A 170 -3.83 21.10 -3.31
CA ALA A 170 -3.35 21.83 -4.47
C ALA A 170 -4.46 22.21 -5.46
N LEU A 171 -5.49 21.33 -5.59
CA LEU A 171 -6.57 21.47 -6.58
C LEU A 171 -7.75 22.25 -6.04
N LEU A 172 -8.20 21.95 -4.81
CA LEU A 172 -9.48 22.39 -4.28
C LEU A 172 -9.34 23.62 -3.36
N THR A 173 -10.33 24.51 -3.46
CA THR A 173 -10.44 25.75 -2.68
C THR A 173 -11.67 25.71 -1.76
N PRO A 174 -11.90 26.71 -0.89
CA PRO A 174 -13.12 26.78 -0.07
C PRO A 174 -14.44 26.90 -0.87
N GLU A 175 -14.38 27.23 -2.17
CA GLU A 175 -15.55 27.30 -3.04
C GLU A 175 -15.97 25.93 -3.60
N ASP A 176 -15.15 24.91 -3.40
CA ASP A 176 -15.27 23.59 -4.01
C ASP A 176 -15.80 22.56 -3.00
N ALA A 177 -16.20 21.40 -3.51
CA ALA A 177 -16.63 20.26 -2.72
C ALA A 177 -15.88 18.98 -3.11
N VAL A 178 -15.61 18.14 -2.11
CA VAL A 178 -15.13 16.77 -2.28
C VAL A 178 -16.12 15.79 -1.63
N LEU A 179 -16.52 14.78 -2.39
CA LEU A 179 -17.43 13.72 -1.96
C LEU A 179 -16.62 12.41 -1.85
N SER A 180 -16.47 11.87 -0.64
CA SER A 180 -15.58 10.75 -0.35
C SER A 180 -16.34 9.52 0.12
N ASP A 181 -16.03 8.36 -0.45
CA ASP A 181 -16.47 7.08 0.11
C ASP A 181 -15.96 6.94 1.56
N GLU A 182 -16.80 6.37 2.43
CA GLU A 182 -16.48 6.28 3.86
C GLU A 182 -15.35 5.31 4.19
N LEU A 183 -15.06 4.35 3.31
CA LEU A 183 -13.98 3.37 3.47
C LEU A 183 -12.73 3.67 2.64
N ASN A 184 -12.65 4.85 2.04
CA ASN A 184 -11.45 5.29 1.34
C ASN A 184 -10.20 5.15 2.21
N HIS A 185 -9.07 4.89 1.56
CA HIS A 185 -7.78 4.75 2.21
C HIS A 185 -7.42 5.97 3.07
N ALA A 186 -6.73 5.74 4.18
CA ALA A 186 -6.32 6.80 5.13
C ALA A 186 -5.65 7.99 4.45
N SER A 187 -4.85 7.77 3.40
CA SER A 187 -4.17 8.85 2.67
C SER A 187 -5.12 9.77 1.92
N ILE A 188 -6.24 9.25 1.40
CA ILE A 188 -7.31 10.06 0.79
C ILE A 188 -7.99 10.89 1.87
N ILE A 189 -8.35 10.25 2.99
CA ILE A 189 -8.97 10.93 4.14
C ILE A 189 -8.07 12.05 4.65
N ASP A 190 -6.77 11.80 4.80
CA ASP A 190 -5.82 12.80 5.30
C ASP A 190 -5.57 13.90 4.27
N GLY A 191 -5.47 13.59 2.98
CA GLY A 191 -5.40 14.57 1.91
C GLY A 191 -6.64 15.49 1.88
N ILE A 192 -7.82 14.92 2.06
CA ILE A 192 -9.08 15.68 2.18
C ILE A 192 -9.10 16.54 3.46
N ARG A 193 -8.52 16.08 4.57
CA ARG A 193 -8.39 16.90 5.80
C ARG A 193 -7.52 18.13 5.60
N LEU A 194 -6.45 18.02 4.81
CA LEU A 194 -5.54 19.12 4.50
C LEU A 194 -6.20 20.18 3.61
N CYS A 195 -7.11 19.81 2.71
CA CYS A 195 -7.77 20.78 1.84
C CYS A 195 -8.86 21.61 2.59
N LYS A 196 -9.18 22.78 2.05
CA LYS A 196 -10.16 23.71 2.59
C LYS A 196 -11.55 23.58 1.94
N ALA A 197 -11.73 22.64 1.02
CA ALA A 197 -13.00 22.40 0.36
C ALA A 197 -14.07 21.87 1.33
N HIS A 198 -15.33 22.03 0.94
CA HIS A 198 -16.45 21.40 1.65
C HIS A 198 -16.40 19.89 1.50
N LYS A 199 -16.61 19.16 2.59
CA LYS A 199 -16.42 17.72 2.68
C LYS A 199 -17.75 17.02 2.87
N TYR A 200 -18.07 16.13 1.93
CA TYR A 200 -19.23 15.25 1.96
C TYR A 200 -18.73 13.81 2.03
N ARG A 201 -19.25 13.05 2.97
CA ARG A 201 -18.96 11.62 3.10
C ARG A 201 -20.21 10.85 2.74
N TYR A 202 -20.09 9.88 1.84
CA TYR A 202 -21.18 8.98 1.49
C TYR A 202 -20.85 7.56 1.97
N ARG A 203 -21.92 6.78 2.22
CA ARG A 203 -21.81 5.40 2.69
C ARG A 203 -21.15 4.53 1.63
N HIS A 204 -20.34 3.59 2.10
CA HIS A 204 -19.59 2.70 1.23
C HIS A 204 -20.46 2.01 0.18
N LEU A 205 -20.11 2.17 -1.09
CA LEU A 205 -20.80 1.63 -2.28
C LEU A 205 -22.29 2.04 -2.39
N ASP A 206 -22.78 3.01 -1.63
CA ASP A 206 -24.18 3.46 -1.68
C ASP A 206 -24.35 4.60 -2.66
N MET A 207 -24.77 4.24 -3.87
CA MET A 207 -24.96 5.21 -4.96
C MET A 207 -26.15 6.15 -4.73
N ALA A 208 -27.15 5.75 -3.96
CA ALA A 208 -28.25 6.62 -3.61
C ALA A 208 -27.80 7.72 -2.61
N ASP A 209 -26.95 7.37 -1.66
CA ASP A 209 -26.35 8.35 -0.75
C ASP A 209 -25.37 9.28 -1.50
N LEU A 210 -24.55 8.73 -2.42
CA LEU A 210 -23.68 9.55 -3.27
C LEU A 210 -24.52 10.56 -4.10
N GLU A 211 -25.63 10.14 -4.72
CA GLU A 211 -26.50 11.02 -5.47
C GLU A 211 -27.09 12.14 -4.61
N ALA A 212 -27.59 11.81 -3.41
CA ALA A 212 -28.07 12.79 -2.45
C ALA A 212 -26.98 13.83 -2.09
N LYS A 213 -25.74 13.37 -1.86
CA LYS A 213 -24.60 14.27 -1.57
C LYS A 213 -24.22 15.13 -2.78
N LEU A 214 -24.30 14.61 -4.00
CA LEU A 214 -24.08 15.37 -5.23
C LEU A 214 -25.13 16.46 -5.40
N GLN A 215 -26.40 16.20 -5.06
CA GLN A 215 -27.47 17.21 -5.06
C GLN A 215 -27.18 18.31 -4.03
N GLU A 216 -26.81 17.96 -2.80
CA GLU A 216 -26.44 18.94 -1.77
C GLU A 216 -25.23 19.81 -2.18
N ALA A 217 -24.29 19.23 -2.94
CA ALA A 217 -23.06 19.88 -3.38
C ALA A 217 -23.21 20.78 -4.62
N GLN A 218 -24.39 20.88 -5.25
CA GLN A 218 -24.60 21.66 -6.48
C GLN A 218 -24.28 23.16 -6.34
N LYS A 219 -24.34 23.69 -5.14
CA LYS A 219 -23.99 25.09 -4.82
C LYS A 219 -22.51 25.42 -4.91
N HIS A 220 -21.63 24.42 -5.00
CA HIS A 220 -20.18 24.60 -5.04
C HIS A 220 -19.68 24.76 -6.47
N ARG A 221 -18.57 25.51 -6.64
CA ARG A 221 -17.97 25.80 -7.94
C ARG A 221 -17.52 24.51 -8.65
N LEU A 222 -16.77 23.65 -7.96
CA LEU A 222 -16.28 22.36 -8.43
C LEU A 222 -16.68 21.26 -7.46
N ARG A 223 -17.03 20.09 -8.00
CA ARG A 223 -17.33 18.87 -7.23
C ARG A 223 -16.38 17.77 -7.67
N LEU A 224 -15.72 17.13 -6.70
CA LEU A 224 -14.80 16.00 -6.93
C LEU A 224 -15.30 14.79 -6.16
N VAL A 225 -15.72 13.73 -6.85
CA VAL A 225 -15.97 12.43 -6.23
C VAL A 225 -14.65 11.70 -6.08
N ALA A 226 -14.35 11.24 -4.87
CA ALA A 226 -13.12 10.54 -4.52
C ALA A 226 -13.42 9.12 -4.02
N THR A 227 -12.81 8.12 -4.66
CA THR A 227 -12.96 6.71 -4.32
C THR A 227 -11.65 5.95 -4.49
N ASP A 228 -11.46 4.86 -3.71
CA ASP A 228 -10.56 3.79 -4.12
C ASP A 228 -11.19 3.04 -5.30
N GLY A 229 -10.42 2.57 -6.26
CA GLY A 229 -10.89 1.66 -7.31
C GLY A 229 -11.11 0.26 -6.75
N ALA A 230 -10.17 -0.22 -5.92
CA ALA A 230 -10.29 -1.46 -5.17
C ALA A 230 -9.91 -1.23 -3.70
N PHE A 231 -10.81 -1.58 -2.78
CA PHE A 231 -10.67 -1.32 -1.34
C PHE A 231 -9.76 -2.35 -0.67
N SER A 232 -8.69 -1.88 -0.06
CA SER A 232 -7.57 -2.71 0.41
C SER A 232 -7.90 -3.70 1.52
N MET A 233 -8.92 -3.41 2.35
CA MET A 233 -9.29 -4.26 3.49
C MET A 233 -10.42 -5.23 3.16
N ASP A 234 -11.25 -4.91 2.19
CA ASP A 234 -12.49 -5.61 1.89
C ASP A 234 -12.41 -6.39 0.57
N GLY A 235 -11.55 -5.98 -0.36
CA GLY A 235 -11.45 -6.57 -1.69
C GLY A 235 -12.63 -6.19 -2.61
N ASP A 236 -13.42 -5.19 -2.19
CA ASP A 236 -14.51 -4.65 -2.99
C ASP A 236 -13.96 -3.80 -4.13
N ILE A 237 -14.67 -3.79 -5.26
CA ILE A 237 -14.39 -2.94 -6.40
C ILE A 237 -15.46 -1.84 -6.44
N ALA A 238 -15.04 -0.59 -6.60
CA ALA A 238 -15.95 0.54 -6.70
C ALA A 238 -16.93 0.35 -7.88
N PRO A 239 -18.23 0.69 -7.74
CA PRO A 239 -19.20 0.68 -8.83
C PRO A 239 -18.97 1.87 -9.76
N LEU A 240 -17.82 1.87 -10.44
CA LEU A 240 -17.26 3.03 -11.12
C LEU A 240 -18.13 3.48 -12.30
N GLN A 241 -18.86 2.58 -12.96
CA GLN A 241 -19.82 2.93 -14.01
C GLN A 241 -20.94 3.83 -13.46
N GLU A 242 -21.49 3.46 -12.30
CA GLU A 242 -22.55 4.23 -11.65
C GLU A 242 -22.01 5.55 -11.08
N ILE A 243 -20.82 5.53 -10.48
CA ILE A 243 -20.12 6.73 -10.00
C ILE A 243 -19.90 7.72 -11.16
N CYS A 244 -19.39 7.25 -12.30
CA CYS A 244 -19.15 8.09 -13.47
C CYS A 244 -20.46 8.63 -14.08
N CYS A 245 -21.51 7.81 -14.11
CA CYS A 245 -22.84 8.24 -14.56
C CYS A 245 -23.39 9.37 -13.67
N LEU A 246 -23.33 9.22 -12.35
CA LEU A 246 -23.74 10.24 -11.39
C LEU A 246 -22.86 11.50 -11.50
N ALA A 247 -21.55 11.32 -11.56
CA ALA A 247 -20.61 12.43 -11.72
C ALA A 247 -20.91 13.25 -12.99
N SER A 248 -21.14 12.60 -14.11
CA SER A 248 -21.54 13.25 -15.37
C SER A 248 -22.86 14.00 -15.22
N ARG A 249 -23.90 13.37 -14.64
CA ARG A 249 -25.22 13.96 -14.44
C ARG A 249 -25.17 15.23 -13.59
N TYR A 250 -24.31 15.24 -12.56
CA TYR A 250 -24.20 16.36 -11.62
C TYR A 250 -23.00 17.27 -11.89
N GLY A 251 -22.31 17.12 -13.01
CA GLY A 251 -21.16 17.95 -13.41
C GLY A 251 -19.99 17.86 -12.43
N ALA A 252 -19.69 16.66 -11.92
CA ALA A 252 -18.58 16.40 -11.02
C ALA A 252 -17.42 15.71 -11.74
N LEU A 253 -16.21 15.88 -11.23
CA LEU A 253 -15.02 15.15 -11.62
C LEU A 253 -14.90 13.85 -10.81
N VAL A 254 -14.19 12.85 -11.36
CA VAL A 254 -13.91 11.59 -10.66
C VAL A 254 -12.41 11.46 -10.42
N PHE A 255 -12.04 11.32 -9.16
CA PHE A 255 -10.73 10.90 -8.68
C PHE A 255 -10.79 9.46 -8.20
N MET A 256 -9.81 8.66 -8.58
CA MET A 256 -9.70 7.25 -8.22
C MET A 256 -8.29 6.89 -7.77
N ASP A 257 -8.18 6.21 -6.62
CA ASP A 257 -6.94 5.58 -6.17
C ASP A 257 -6.88 4.12 -6.65
N GLU A 258 -5.91 3.83 -7.48
CA GLU A 258 -5.71 2.53 -8.14
C GLU A 258 -4.57 1.70 -7.51
N CYS A 259 -4.17 1.99 -6.27
CA CYS A 259 -3.08 1.30 -5.60
C CYS A 259 -3.26 -0.22 -5.47
N HIS A 260 -4.50 -0.68 -5.48
CA HIS A 260 -4.85 -2.10 -5.42
C HIS A 260 -5.54 -2.61 -6.70
N ALA A 261 -5.30 -1.95 -7.82
CA ALA A 261 -5.90 -2.30 -9.11
C ALA A 261 -4.88 -2.23 -10.27
N THR A 262 -4.11 -1.13 -10.36
CA THR A 262 -3.07 -0.96 -11.39
C THR A 262 -2.10 -2.12 -11.41
N GLY A 263 -1.91 -2.69 -12.58
CA GLY A 263 -1.02 -3.79 -12.87
C GLY A 263 -1.74 -5.12 -13.09
N PHE A 264 -2.98 -5.29 -12.62
CA PHE A 264 -3.63 -6.60 -12.66
C PHE A 264 -5.15 -6.60 -12.82
N LEU A 265 -5.86 -5.50 -12.62
CA LEU A 265 -7.27 -5.39 -12.98
C LEU A 265 -7.41 -4.86 -14.41
N GLY A 266 -8.45 -5.33 -15.10
CA GLY A 266 -8.68 -5.07 -16.50
C GLY A 266 -7.91 -6.00 -17.44
N PRO A 267 -8.29 -6.06 -18.73
CA PRO A 267 -7.71 -6.96 -19.72
C PRO A 267 -6.20 -6.80 -19.90
N THR A 268 -5.68 -5.59 -19.72
CA THR A 268 -4.25 -5.28 -19.88
C THR A 268 -3.60 -4.74 -18.60
N GLY A 269 -4.33 -4.80 -17.47
CA GLY A 269 -3.84 -4.40 -16.16
C GLY A 269 -3.80 -2.90 -15.92
N ARG A 270 -4.57 -2.10 -16.68
CA ARG A 270 -4.61 -0.64 -16.48
C ARG A 270 -5.37 -0.22 -15.24
N GLY A 271 -6.29 -1.04 -14.76
CA GLY A 271 -6.99 -0.82 -13.51
C GLY A 271 -8.50 -0.99 -13.58
N THR A 272 -9.19 -0.41 -12.62
CA THR A 272 -10.64 -0.54 -12.45
C THR A 272 -11.41 0.17 -13.57
N ASP A 273 -10.91 1.28 -14.08
CA ASP A 273 -11.52 2.01 -15.19
C ASP A 273 -11.49 1.20 -16.49
N GLU A 274 -10.40 0.46 -16.76
CA GLU A 274 -10.32 -0.48 -17.87
C GLU A 274 -11.26 -1.68 -17.66
N LEU A 275 -11.26 -2.24 -16.46
CA LEU A 275 -12.10 -3.39 -16.10
C LEU A 275 -13.59 -3.10 -16.35
N LEU A 276 -14.03 -1.89 -16.03
CA LEU A 276 -15.44 -1.46 -16.10
C LEU A 276 -15.77 -0.63 -17.35
N GLY A 277 -14.80 -0.44 -18.26
CA GLY A 277 -15.02 0.22 -19.55
C GLY A 277 -15.35 1.72 -19.45
N VAL A 278 -14.76 2.43 -18.48
CA VAL A 278 -15.00 3.85 -18.20
C VAL A 278 -13.72 4.70 -18.17
N MET A 279 -12.70 4.28 -18.89
CA MET A 279 -11.39 4.94 -18.89
C MET A 279 -11.45 6.42 -19.28
N ASP A 280 -12.35 6.81 -20.15
CA ASP A 280 -12.56 8.18 -20.61
C ASP A 280 -13.34 9.07 -19.63
N GLN A 281 -13.97 8.47 -18.61
CA GLN A 281 -14.83 9.16 -17.64
C GLN A 281 -14.11 9.45 -16.30
N VAL A 282 -13.02 8.74 -16.00
CA VAL A 282 -12.21 9.00 -14.81
C VAL A 282 -11.22 10.12 -15.09
N THR A 283 -11.32 11.20 -14.32
CA THR A 283 -10.51 12.41 -14.56
C THR A 283 -9.10 12.30 -14.02
N ILE A 284 -8.93 11.76 -12.81
CA ILE A 284 -7.67 11.74 -12.08
C ILE A 284 -7.43 10.35 -11.52
N ILE A 285 -6.26 9.80 -11.78
CA ILE A 285 -5.84 8.51 -11.21
C ILE A 285 -4.59 8.76 -10.37
N ASN A 286 -4.64 8.33 -9.11
CA ASN A 286 -3.45 8.11 -8.29
C ASN A 286 -3.17 6.62 -8.19
N SER A 287 -1.90 6.23 -8.15
CA SER A 287 -1.53 4.85 -7.90
C SER A 287 -0.09 4.73 -7.38
N THR A 288 0.35 3.50 -7.10
CA THR A 288 1.61 3.22 -6.43
C THR A 288 2.56 2.40 -7.30
N LEU A 289 3.86 2.64 -7.13
CA LEU A 289 4.95 1.81 -7.64
C LEU A 289 5.44 0.80 -6.59
N GLY A 290 4.90 0.87 -5.37
CA GLY A 290 5.32 0.04 -4.23
C GLY A 290 4.57 -1.28 -4.08
N LYS A 291 3.77 -1.69 -5.08
CA LYS A 291 2.99 -2.95 -5.05
C LYS A 291 3.19 -3.75 -6.34
N ALA A 292 2.18 -3.84 -7.20
CA ALA A 292 2.26 -4.62 -8.45
C ALA A 292 3.39 -4.15 -9.38
N LEU A 293 3.67 -2.85 -9.44
CA LEU A 293 4.65 -2.27 -10.34
C LEU A 293 6.09 -2.29 -9.78
N GLY A 294 6.57 -3.45 -9.38
CA GLY A 294 7.95 -3.67 -8.94
C GLY A 294 8.16 -3.64 -7.43
N GLY A 295 7.17 -3.25 -6.63
CA GLY A 295 7.16 -3.40 -5.17
C GLY A 295 8.18 -2.58 -4.39
N ALA A 296 8.90 -1.63 -5.00
CA ALA A 296 9.93 -0.86 -4.30
C ALA A 296 9.31 0.30 -3.49
N SER A 297 9.11 1.45 -4.12
CA SER A 297 8.57 2.65 -3.50
C SER A 297 8.04 3.58 -4.59
N GLY A 298 7.21 4.53 -4.20
CA GLY A 298 6.74 5.57 -5.08
C GLY A 298 5.26 5.58 -5.32
N GLY A 299 4.78 6.72 -5.75
CA GLY A 299 3.43 6.95 -6.20
C GLY A 299 3.40 7.94 -7.34
N TYR A 300 2.26 8.09 -7.95
CA TYR A 300 2.05 9.03 -9.03
C TYR A 300 0.61 9.50 -9.10
N THR A 301 0.43 10.67 -9.72
CA THR A 301 -0.85 11.16 -10.22
C THR A 301 -0.77 11.24 -11.73
N THR A 302 -1.80 10.78 -12.43
CA THR A 302 -1.93 10.97 -13.88
C THR A 302 -3.33 11.49 -14.23
N GLY A 303 -3.41 12.31 -15.26
CA GLY A 303 -4.64 12.99 -15.66
C GLY A 303 -4.39 14.11 -16.67
N PRO A 304 -5.27 15.15 -16.70
CA PRO A 304 -5.12 16.29 -17.62
C PRO A 304 -3.79 17.03 -17.42
N GLY A 305 -3.13 17.43 -18.51
CA GLY A 305 -1.86 18.14 -18.50
C GLY A 305 -1.85 19.41 -17.62
N PRO A 306 -2.88 20.30 -17.71
CA PRO A 306 -2.97 21.47 -16.84
C PRO A 306 -3.04 21.12 -15.34
N LEU A 307 -3.73 20.03 -14.96
CA LEU A 307 -3.77 19.56 -13.57
C LEU A 307 -2.37 19.12 -13.11
N VAL A 308 -1.70 18.27 -13.88
CA VAL A 308 -0.36 17.79 -13.56
C VAL A 308 0.64 18.94 -13.46
N SER A 309 0.51 19.93 -14.35
CA SER A 309 1.32 21.16 -14.29
C SER A 309 1.05 21.96 -13.02
N LEU A 310 -0.21 22.08 -12.60
CA LEU A 310 -0.58 22.74 -11.33
C LEU A 310 0.02 21.99 -10.12
N LEU A 311 -0.03 20.65 -10.11
CA LEU A 311 0.56 19.85 -9.05
C LEU A 311 2.07 20.07 -8.93
N ARG A 312 2.80 20.20 -10.05
CA ARG A 312 4.23 20.56 -10.05
C ARG A 312 4.51 21.91 -9.41
N GLN A 313 3.55 22.85 -9.42
CA GLN A 313 3.69 24.18 -8.83
C GLN A 313 3.19 24.28 -7.39
N ARG A 314 2.29 23.41 -6.93
CA ARG A 314 1.57 23.57 -5.67
C ARG A 314 1.64 22.38 -4.73
N ALA A 315 1.78 21.15 -5.23
CA ALA A 315 1.75 19.96 -4.39
C ALA A 315 2.96 19.94 -3.44
N ARG A 316 2.68 20.13 -2.14
CA ARG A 316 3.73 20.25 -1.12
C ARG A 316 4.66 19.04 -1.05
N PRO A 317 4.17 17.77 -1.13
CA PRO A 317 5.06 16.61 -1.15
C PRO A 317 6.02 16.60 -2.35
N TYR A 318 5.61 17.12 -3.50
CA TYR A 318 6.50 17.26 -4.67
C TYR A 318 7.52 18.38 -4.49
N LEU A 319 7.11 19.51 -3.92
CA LEU A 319 7.97 20.70 -3.78
C LEU A 319 8.98 20.56 -2.64
N PHE A 320 8.60 19.91 -1.54
CA PHE A 320 9.37 20.00 -0.29
C PHE A 320 9.89 18.65 0.22
N SER A 321 9.51 17.53 -0.43
CA SER A 321 9.99 16.21 -0.06
C SER A 321 10.96 15.65 -1.11
N ASN A 322 11.77 14.66 -0.71
CA ASN A 322 12.60 13.90 -1.62
C ASN A 322 11.73 13.18 -2.66
N SER A 323 12.36 12.73 -3.75
CA SER A 323 11.69 11.92 -4.77
C SER A 323 12.40 10.58 -4.94
N LEU A 324 11.92 9.79 -5.92
CA LEU A 324 12.39 8.45 -6.17
C LEU A 324 13.87 8.43 -6.58
N PRO A 325 14.73 7.64 -5.92
CA PRO A 325 16.10 7.44 -6.36
C PRO A 325 16.15 6.68 -7.69
N PRO A 326 17.21 6.85 -8.49
CA PRO A 326 17.33 6.26 -9.83
C PRO A 326 17.06 4.78 -9.90
N ALA A 327 17.59 3.99 -8.96
CA ALA A 327 17.37 2.54 -8.92
C ALA A 327 15.88 2.17 -8.86
N VAL A 328 15.10 2.90 -8.05
CA VAL A 328 13.64 2.68 -7.93
C VAL A 328 12.92 3.06 -9.22
N VAL A 329 13.33 4.17 -9.86
CA VAL A 329 12.77 4.60 -11.15
C VAL A 329 13.05 3.58 -12.24
N GLY A 330 14.27 3.03 -12.30
CA GLY A 330 14.65 1.96 -13.23
C GLY A 330 13.82 0.70 -13.05
N CYS A 331 13.66 0.25 -11.80
CA CYS A 331 12.80 -0.90 -11.46
C CYS A 331 11.35 -0.68 -11.92
N ALA A 332 10.73 0.45 -11.57
CA ALA A 332 9.36 0.75 -11.92
C ALA A 332 9.15 0.89 -13.44
N SER A 333 10.10 1.51 -14.12
CA SER A 333 10.09 1.65 -15.59
C SER A 333 10.09 0.29 -16.27
N LYS A 334 10.94 -0.64 -15.81
CA LYS A 334 11.02 -1.99 -16.38
C LYS A 334 9.79 -2.83 -16.04
N ALA A 335 9.22 -2.69 -14.84
CA ALA A 335 7.98 -3.36 -14.47
C ALA A 335 6.82 -2.97 -15.41
N LEU A 336 6.72 -1.69 -15.77
CA LEU A 336 5.75 -1.21 -16.74
C LEU A 336 6.04 -1.77 -18.15
N ASP A 337 7.30 -1.87 -18.57
CA ASP A 337 7.64 -2.47 -19.89
C ASP A 337 7.19 -3.93 -19.98
N LEU A 338 7.42 -4.71 -18.92
CA LEU A 338 6.97 -6.10 -18.86
C LEU A 338 5.46 -6.22 -18.93
N LEU A 339 4.75 -5.36 -18.20
CA LEU A 339 3.30 -5.33 -18.18
C LEU A 339 2.70 -4.89 -19.52
N MET A 340 3.29 -3.88 -20.17
CA MET A 340 2.86 -3.41 -21.49
C MET A 340 3.22 -4.38 -22.63
N GLY A 341 4.21 -5.24 -22.42
CA GLY A 341 4.67 -6.21 -23.40
C GLY A 341 3.85 -7.51 -23.45
N SER A 342 3.15 -7.87 -22.37
CA SER A 342 2.35 -9.09 -22.28
C SER A 342 1.30 -9.02 -21.18
N ASN A 343 0.11 -9.53 -21.45
CA ASN A 343 -0.97 -9.67 -20.47
C ASN A 343 -1.03 -11.07 -19.81
N THR A 344 -0.11 -11.97 -20.12
CA THR A 344 -0.10 -13.35 -19.60
C THR A 344 -0.09 -13.38 -18.07
N ILE A 345 0.69 -12.49 -17.45
CA ILE A 345 0.81 -12.41 -15.97
C ILE A 345 -0.51 -11.97 -15.33
N VAL A 346 -1.25 -11.06 -15.98
CA VAL A 346 -2.56 -10.58 -15.52
C VAL A 346 -3.59 -11.71 -15.56
N GLN A 347 -3.63 -12.46 -16.66
CA GLN A 347 -4.53 -13.61 -16.83
C GLN A 347 -4.23 -14.72 -15.80
N SER A 348 -2.96 -15.02 -15.58
CA SER A 348 -2.52 -15.99 -14.55
C SER A 348 -3.00 -15.61 -13.15
N MET A 349 -2.93 -14.33 -12.81
CA MET A 349 -3.42 -13.80 -11.54
C MET A 349 -4.91 -14.06 -11.35
N ALA A 350 -5.73 -13.74 -12.35
CA ALA A 350 -7.18 -13.90 -12.29
C ALA A 350 -7.57 -15.38 -12.06
N ALA A 351 -6.96 -16.31 -12.78
CA ALA A 351 -7.21 -17.74 -12.63
C ALA A 351 -6.86 -18.25 -11.22
N LYS A 352 -5.71 -17.85 -10.70
CA LYS A 352 -5.24 -18.22 -9.36
C LYS A 352 -6.11 -17.64 -8.24
N THR A 353 -6.57 -16.41 -8.42
CA THR A 353 -7.54 -15.79 -7.50
C THR A 353 -8.85 -16.58 -7.43
N GLN A 354 -9.40 -16.94 -8.59
CA GLN A 354 -10.61 -17.72 -8.66
C GLN A 354 -10.43 -19.11 -8.02
N ARG A 355 -9.29 -19.78 -8.27
CA ARG A 355 -8.96 -21.07 -7.64
C ARG A 355 -9.01 -20.99 -6.11
N PHE A 356 -8.34 -20.01 -5.52
CA PHE A 356 -8.31 -19.82 -4.07
C PHE A 356 -9.73 -19.59 -3.52
N ARG A 357 -10.46 -18.62 -4.08
CA ARG A 357 -11.81 -18.28 -3.62
C ARG A 357 -12.74 -19.48 -3.66
N SER A 358 -12.85 -20.16 -4.81
CA SER A 358 -13.73 -21.30 -4.98
C SER A 358 -13.42 -22.46 -4.01
N LYS A 359 -12.12 -22.74 -3.77
CA LYS A 359 -11.74 -23.82 -2.83
C LYS A 359 -12.03 -23.45 -1.38
N MET A 360 -11.82 -22.21 -0.97
CA MET A 360 -12.12 -21.73 0.38
C MET A 360 -13.63 -21.73 0.65
N GLU A 361 -14.44 -21.26 -0.30
CA GLU A 361 -15.90 -21.28 -0.21
C GLU A 361 -16.44 -22.70 -0.17
N ALA A 362 -15.92 -23.61 -1.00
CA ALA A 362 -16.26 -25.04 -0.96
C ALA A 362 -15.88 -25.70 0.37
N ALA A 363 -14.84 -25.22 1.05
CA ALA A 363 -14.45 -25.68 2.38
C ALA A 363 -15.32 -25.11 3.52
N GLY A 364 -16.19 -24.14 3.24
CA GLY A 364 -17.12 -23.54 4.20
C GLY A 364 -16.69 -22.20 4.79
N PHE A 365 -15.61 -21.60 4.30
CA PHE A 365 -15.22 -20.24 4.70
C PHE A 365 -16.01 -19.17 3.94
N THR A 366 -16.30 -18.06 4.63
CA THR A 366 -16.86 -16.87 4.00
C THR A 366 -15.71 -15.97 3.53
N ILE A 367 -15.62 -15.75 2.22
CA ILE A 367 -14.66 -14.82 1.60
C ILE A 367 -15.44 -13.59 1.15
N SER A 368 -15.11 -12.42 1.71
CA SER A 368 -15.73 -11.15 1.27
C SER A 368 -15.06 -10.57 0.01
N GLY A 369 -15.65 -9.51 -0.51
CA GLY A 369 -15.16 -8.76 -1.65
C GLY A 369 -15.48 -9.37 -3.01
N ALA A 370 -15.11 -8.63 -4.06
CA ALA A 370 -15.31 -9.01 -5.45
C ALA A 370 -14.25 -10.04 -5.94
N SER A 371 -14.23 -10.32 -7.25
CA SER A 371 -13.18 -11.13 -7.89
C SER A 371 -11.85 -10.36 -7.91
N HIS A 372 -11.20 -10.28 -6.75
CA HIS A 372 -9.99 -9.53 -6.50
C HIS A 372 -8.95 -10.40 -5.77
N PRO A 373 -7.62 -10.24 -6.03
CA PRO A 373 -6.56 -10.98 -5.35
C PRO A 373 -6.49 -10.79 -3.84
N ILE A 374 -7.07 -9.73 -3.32
CA ILE A 374 -7.35 -9.58 -1.88
C ILE A 374 -8.54 -10.49 -1.55
N CYS A 375 -8.30 -11.49 -0.73
CA CYS A 375 -9.28 -12.48 -0.31
C CYS A 375 -9.44 -12.45 1.22
N PRO A 376 -10.34 -11.63 1.78
CA PRO A 376 -10.56 -11.57 3.21
C PRO A 376 -11.34 -12.79 3.69
N VAL A 377 -10.71 -13.64 4.50
CA VAL A 377 -11.33 -14.76 5.18
C VAL A 377 -12.00 -14.23 6.45
N MET A 378 -13.33 -14.17 6.46
CA MET A 378 -14.10 -13.54 7.53
C MET A 378 -14.20 -14.46 8.77
N LEU A 379 -13.76 -13.96 9.94
CA LEU A 379 -13.73 -14.69 11.19
C LEU A 379 -14.55 -14.03 12.31
N GLY A 380 -14.77 -12.70 12.23
CA GLY A 380 -15.56 -11.94 13.20
C GLY A 380 -14.82 -11.59 14.50
N ASP A 381 -14.12 -12.55 15.10
CA ASP A 381 -13.41 -12.38 16.37
C ASP A 381 -11.92 -12.07 16.18
N ALA A 382 -11.41 -11.04 16.88
CA ALA A 382 -10.03 -10.58 16.76
C ALA A 382 -9.00 -11.58 17.30
N ARG A 383 -9.33 -12.28 18.42
CA ARG A 383 -8.44 -13.27 19.02
C ARG A 383 -8.37 -14.53 18.18
N LEU A 384 -9.50 -14.91 17.57
CA LEU A 384 -9.56 -16.03 16.63
C LEU A 384 -8.66 -15.75 15.43
N ALA A 385 -8.79 -14.57 14.80
CA ALA A 385 -7.99 -14.18 13.65
C ALA A 385 -6.48 -14.19 13.96
N SER A 386 -6.09 -13.69 15.13
CA SER A 386 -4.67 -13.69 15.56
C SER A 386 -4.15 -15.11 15.78
N ARG A 387 -4.87 -15.94 16.54
CA ARG A 387 -4.45 -17.33 16.82
C ARG A 387 -4.39 -18.19 15.55
N MET A 388 -5.36 -18.05 14.66
CA MET A 388 -5.32 -18.75 13.38
C MET A 388 -4.13 -18.30 12.54
N ALA A 389 -3.82 -17.00 12.49
CA ALA A 389 -2.64 -16.50 11.74
C ALA A 389 -1.33 -17.06 12.30
N ASP A 390 -1.18 -17.15 13.63
CA ASP A 390 0.00 -17.75 14.27
C ASP A 390 0.11 -19.27 13.97
N ASP A 391 -0.99 -19.99 13.93
CA ASP A 391 -0.99 -21.43 13.62
C ASP A 391 -0.80 -21.71 12.11
N MET A 392 -1.24 -20.79 11.24
CA MET A 392 -0.88 -20.81 9.81
C MET A 392 0.63 -20.65 9.63
N LEU A 393 1.25 -19.72 10.37
CA LEU A 393 2.70 -19.51 10.29
C LEU A 393 3.50 -20.75 10.71
N LYS A 394 3.04 -21.49 11.76
CA LYS A 394 3.64 -22.77 12.16
C LYS A 394 3.57 -23.85 11.07
N ARG A 395 2.60 -23.74 10.15
CA ARG A 395 2.45 -24.62 8.96
C ARG A 395 3.20 -24.11 7.74
N GLY A 396 4.02 -23.06 7.92
CA GLY A 396 4.80 -22.46 6.85
C GLY A 396 3.97 -21.57 5.91
N ILE A 397 2.85 -21.01 6.38
CA ILE A 397 2.00 -20.06 5.65
C ILE A 397 1.97 -18.74 6.37
N PHE A 398 2.50 -17.68 5.74
CA PHE A 398 2.50 -16.34 6.32
C PHE A 398 1.26 -15.57 5.88
N VAL A 399 0.36 -15.35 6.84
CA VAL A 399 -0.84 -14.51 6.73
C VAL A 399 -0.95 -13.61 7.95
N ILE A 400 -1.74 -12.53 7.87
CA ILE A 400 -1.94 -11.59 8.97
C ILE A 400 -3.44 -11.43 9.25
N GLY A 401 -3.81 -11.48 10.54
CA GLY A 401 -5.12 -11.13 11.02
C GLY A 401 -5.29 -9.61 11.14
N PHE A 402 -6.45 -9.11 10.71
CA PHE A 402 -6.84 -7.71 10.85
C PHE A 402 -8.05 -7.59 11.77
N SER A 403 -7.97 -6.64 12.70
CA SER A 403 -9.03 -6.34 13.66
C SER A 403 -9.15 -4.82 13.86
N TYR A 404 -10.09 -4.40 14.70
CA TYR A 404 -10.18 -2.99 15.10
C TYR A 404 -8.83 -2.47 15.64
N PRO A 405 -8.41 -1.22 15.31
CA PRO A 405 -9.14 -0.19 14.56
C PRO A 405 -9.00 -0.25 13.03
N VAL A 406 -8.24 -1.20 12.48
CA VAL A 406 -7.99 -1.30 11.03
C VAL A 406 -9.25 -1.71 10.27
N VAL A 407 -10.06 -2.59 10.87
CA VAL A 407 -11.38 -2.98 10.37
C VAL A 407 -12.42 -2.78 11.48
N PRO A 408 -13.73 -2.64 11.17
CA PRO A 408 -14.76 -2.44 12.18
C PRO A 408 -14.82 -3.56 13.21
N LYS A 409 -15.29 -3.25 14.43
CA LYS A 409 -15.53 -4.27 15.47
C LYS A 409 -16.50 -5.35 14.96
N GLY A 410 -16.19 -6.62 15.25
CA GLY A 410 -16.96 -7.76 14.78
C GLY A 410 -16.72 -8.16 13.32
N LYS A 411 -15.79 -7.50 12.63
CA LYS A 411 -15.42 -7.76 11.25
C LYS A 411 -13.95 -8.21 11.10
N ALA A 412 -13.39 -8.83 12.16
CA ALA A 412 -12.04 -9.37 12.12
C ALA A 412 -11.91 -10.44 11.04
N ARG A 413 -10.77 -10.46 10.39
CA ARG A 413 -10.50 -11.30 9.22
C ARG A 413 -9.01 -11.63 9.09
N ILE A 414 -8.69 -12.68 8.36
CA ILE A 414 -7.36 -12.89 7.81
C ILE A 414 -7.40 -12.43 6.36
N ARG A 415 -6.55 -11.47 5.97
CA ARG A 415 -6.47 -11.00 4.60
C ARG A 415 -5.40 -11.78 3.85
N VAL A 416 -5.84 -12.65 2.95
CA VAL A 416 -4.97 -13.39 2.04
C VAL A 416 -4.78 -12.58 0.77
N GLN A 417 -3.55 -12.54 0.25
CA GLN A 417 -3.23 -11.88 -1.02
C GLN A 417 -2.61 -12.88 -1.99
N ILE A 418 -3.28 -13.06 -3.10
CA ILE A 418 -2.82 -13.93 -4.17
C ILE A 418 -1.80 -13.17 -5.02
N SER A 419 -0.74 -13.86 -5.45
CA SER A 419 0.27 -13.36 -6.37
C SER A 419 0.30 -14.22 -7.63
N ALA A 420 0.59 -13.60 -8.77
CA ALA A 420 0.76 -14.31 -10.04
C ALA A 420 1.88 -15.37 -10.00
N VAL A 421 2.85 -15.21 -9.08
CA VAL A 421 3.97 -16.14 -8.91
C VAL A 421 3.73 -17.26 -7.91
N HIS A 422 2.58 -17.31 -7.21
CA HIS A 422 2.19 -18.52 -6.50
C HIS A 422 1.91 -19.64 -7.50
N SER A 423 2.37 -20.84 -7.22
CA SER A 423 1.96 -22.02 -7.99
C SER A 423 0.53 -22.47 -7.59
N GLU A 424 -0.06 -23.36 -8.35
CA GLU A 424 -1.35 -23.96 -7.96
C GLU A 424 -1.22 -24.78 -6.70
N GLU A 425 -0.09 -25.47 -6.54
CA GLU A 425 0.25 -26.27 -5.35
C GLU A 425 0.43 -25.38 -4.12
N ASP A 426 1.02 -24.18 -4.24
CA ASP A 426 1.13 -23.21 -3.17
C ASP A 426 -0.25 -22.78 -2.67
N ILE A 427 -1.17 -22.52 -3.60
CA ILE A 427 -2.55 -22.14 -3.30
C ILE A 427 -3.29 -23.29 -2.62
N ASP A 428 -3.16 -24.51 -3.14
CA ASP A 428 -3.82 -25.69 -2.58
C ASP A 428 -3.34 -25.98 -1.16
N ARG A 429 -2.02 -25.92 -0.93
CA ARG A 429 -1.41 -26.06 0.39
C ARG A 429 -1.91 -24.98 1.36
N CYS A 430 -2.08 -23.75 0.89
CA CYS A 430 -2.64 -22.68 1.69
C CYS A 430 -4.09 -22.99 2.11
N VAL A 431 -4.93 -23.45 1.20
CA VAL A 431 -6.32 -23.84 1.48
C VAL A 431 -6.37 -25.00 2.47
N GLU A 432 -5.56 -26.04 2.28
CA GLU A 432 -5.49 -27.20 3.19
C GLU A 432 -5.10 -26.76 4.60
N ALA A 433 -4.11 -25.89 4.75
CA ALA A 433 -3.72 -25.33 6.04
C ALA A 433 -4.86 -24.51 6.69
N PHE A 434 -5.60 -23.71 5.91
CA PHE A 434 -6.79 -23.00 6.42
C PHE A 434 -7.87 -23.95 6.91
N VAL A 435 -8.14 -25.06 6.20
CA VAL A 435 -9.13 -26.05 6.59
C VAL A 435 -8.72 -26.72 7.90
N GLU A 436 -7.47 -27.16 8.02
CA GLU A 436 -6.95 -27.78 9.24
C GLU A 436 -7.03 -26.82 10.44
N VAL A 437 -6.53 -25.59 10.27
CA VAL A 437 -6.52 -24.55 11.32
C VAL A 437 -7.95 -24.11 11.66
N GLY A 438 -8.82 -24.01 10.65
CA GLY A 438 -10.24 -23.66 10.84
C GLY A 438 -10.98 -24.66 11.71
N ARG A 439 -10.77 -25.97 11.48
CA ARG A 439 -11.30 -27.04 12.32
C ARG A 439 -10.72 -27.02 13.74
N LEU A 440 -9.40 -26.83 13.86
CA LEU A 440 -8.70 -26.74 15.15
C LEU A 440 -9.27 -25.63 16.04
N HIS A 441 -9.67 -24.52 15.47
CA HIS A 441 -10.18 -23.35 16.19
C HIS A 441 -11.72 -23.21 16.17
N GLY A 442 -12.44 -24.18 15.59
CA GLY A 442 -13.90 -24.16 15.50
C GLY A 442 -14.46 -23.07 14.57
N ALA A 443 -13.66 -22.60 13.62
CA ALA A 443 -14.10 -21.71 12.55
C ALA A 443 -14.76 -22.49 11.38
N LEU A 444 -14.55 -23.78 11.33
CA LEU A 444 -15.22 -24.74 10.45
C LEU A 444 -15.78 -25.89 11.29
N PRO A 445 -16.88 -26.57 10.85
CA PRO A 445 -17.42 -27.75 11.49
C PRO A 445 -16.46 -28.94 11.45
#